data_9b3f2ea5f18f57606f1ac7c20fe35a7c
#
_entry.id   9b3f2ea5f18f57606f1ac7c20fe35a7c
#
_cell.length_a   1.000
_cell.length_b   1.000
_cell.length_c   1.000
_cell.angle_alpha   90.00
_cell.angle_beta   90.00
_cell.angle_gamma   90.00
#
_symmetry.space_group_name_H-M   'P 1'
#
loop_
_entity.id
_entity.type
_entity.pdbx_description
1 polymer ?
#
loop_
_entity_poly.entity_id
_entity_poly.type
_entity_poly.pdbx_seq_one_letter_code
_entity_poly.pdbx_strand_id
1 'polypeptide(L)'
;MSLTSDEVNFMVYKYLLESGFSHSAFTFANESFVNRTRIAPGNEDQDIPAGALVAFVQKGLQYLELEANLNDNGGENGEGKNEEEDIDANFSVLTARDLLSKPVDALKALVKSRREMSAEERKRAIEEEENALKRKLEERKKAAM
;
A
#
# COMPACT_ATOMS: atom_id res chain seq x y z
N MET A 1 -13.78 -12.97 -8.85
CA MET A 1 -12.96 -12.98 -10.07
C MET A 1 -11.66 -13.70 -9.73
N SER A 2 -11.30 -14.76 -10.45
CA SER A 2 -10.07 -15.52 -10.23
C SER A 2 -9.29 -15.59 -11.53
N LEU A 3 -7.99 -15.37 -11.46
CA LEU A 3 -7.08 -15.55 -12.60
C LEU A 3 -6.82 -17.05 -12.80
N THR A 4 -6.78 -17.47 -14.06
CA THR A 4 -6.37 -18.82 -14.43
C THR A 4 -4.84 -18.90 -14.57
N SER A 5 -4.29 -20.11 -14.46
CA SER A 5 -2.85 -20.34 -14.66
C SER A 5 -2.41 -19.90 -16.07
N ASP A 6 -3.24 -20.09 -17.07
CA ASP A 6 -2.95 -19.69 -18.46
C ASP A 6 -2.83 -18.17 -18.59
N GLU A 7 -3.72 -17.40 -17.93
CA GLU A 7 -3.65 -15.94 -17.93
C GLU A 7 -2.39 -15.43 -17.22
N VAL A 8 -2.03 -16.05 -16.10
CA VAL A 8 -0.78 -15.70 -15.39
C VAL A 8 0.43 -16.04 -16.27
N ASN A 9 0.48 -17.24 -16.84
CA ASN A 9 1.57 -17.65 -17.71
C ASN A 9 1.71 -16.72 -18.93
N PHE A 10 0.61 -16.28 -19.50
CA PHE A 10 0.65 -15.32 -20.61
C PHE A 10 1.23 -13.97 -20.21
N MET A 11 0.86 -13.44 -19.04
CA MET A 11 1.43 -12.20 -18.51
C MET A 11 2.93 -12.33 -18.23
N VAL A 12 3.37 -13.45 -17.67
CA VAL A 12 4.80 -13.74 -17.43
C VAL A 12 5.56 -13.83 -18.76
N TYR A 13 5.04 -14.54 -19.74
CA TYR A 13 5.62 -14.63 -21.08
C TYR A 13 5.79 -13.25 -21.72
N LYS A 14 4.74 -12.42 -21.67
CA LYS A 14 4.79 -11.05 -22.19
C LYS A 14 5.84 -10.21 -21.46
N TYR A 15 5.89 -10.29 -20.14
CA TYR A 15 6.91 -9.60 -19.34
C TYR A 15 8.35 -10.00 -19.75
N LEU A 16 8.59 -11.28 -19.97
CA LEU A 16 9.91 -11.76 -20.40
C LEU A 16 10.30 -11.19 -21.77
N LEU A 17 9.37 -11.14 -22.72
CA LEU A 17 9.59 -10.54 -24.05
C LEU A 17 9.86 -9.02 -23.93
N GLU A 18 9.04 -8.31 -23.22
CA GLU A 18 9.14 -6.85 -23.03
C GLU A 18 10.44 -6.45 -22.31
N SER A 19 10.91 -7.30 -21.40
CA SER A 19 12.17 -7.12 -20.67
C SER A 19 13.41 -7.54 -21.43
N GLY A 20 13.24 -8.07 -22.67
CA GLY A 20 14.37 -8.50 -23.50
C GLY A 20 14.92 -9.90 -23.19
N PHE A 21 14.23 -10.68 -22.34
CA PHE A 21 14.62 -12.06 -22.00
C PHE A 21 14.14 -13.07 -23.06
N SER A 22 14.56 -12.89 -24.32
CA SER A 22 14.04 -13.64 -25.46
C SER A 22 14.25 -15.15 -25.35
N HIS A 23 15.40 -15.60 -24.88
CA HIS A 23 15.66 -17.03 -24.69
C HIS A 23 14.80 -17.63 -23.56
N SER A 24 14.66 -16.93 -22.45
CA SER A 24 13.81 -17.37 -21.35
C SER A 24 12.34 -17.38 -21.76
N ALA A 25 11.89 -16.39 -22.54
CA ALA A 25 10.55 -16.32 -23.07
C ALA A 25 10.25 -17.51 -23.98
N PHE A 26 11.19 -17.86 -24.86
CA PHE A 26 11.06 -19.02 -25.75
C PHE A 26 10.94 -20.34 -24.97
N THR A 27 11.81 -20.55 -23.99
CA THR A 27 11.78 -21.76 -23.16
C THR A 27 10.48 -21.82 -22.37
N PHE A 28 10.13 -20.71 -21.73
CA PHE A 28 8.89 -20.59 -20.95
C PHE A 28 7.63 -20.86 -21.81
N ALA A 29 7.58 -20.33 -23.02
CA ALA A 29 6.45 -20.55 -23.93
C ALA A 29 6.24 -22.02 -24.27
N ASN A 30 7.34 -22.77 -24.39
CA ASN A 30 7.29 -24.21 -24.68
C ASN A 30 6.86 -25.02 -23.44
N GLU A 31 7.36 -24.65 -22.25
CA GLU A 31 7.04 -25.35 -21.00
C GLU A 31 5.61 -25.06 -20.52
N SER A 32 5.17 -23.82 -20.65
CA SER A 32 3.85 -23.37 -20.21
C SER A 32 2.74 -23.60 -21.24
N PHE A 33 3.08 -24.00 -22.47
CA PHE A 33 2.15 -24.15 -23.59
C PHE A 33 1.35 -22.88 -23.93
N VAL A 34 1.84 -21.68 -23.59
CA VAL A 34 1.17 -20.40 -23.82
C VAL A 34 0.69 -20.25 -25.27
N ASN A 35 1.47 -20.71 -26.23
CA ASN A 35 1.14 -20.65 -27.65
C ASN A 35 -0.06 -21.54 -28.06
N ARG A 36 -0.53 -22.41 -27.19
CA ARG A 36 -1.66 -23.32 -27.43
C ARG A 36 -2.90 -22.94 -26.65
N THR A 37 -2.80 -21.94 -25.80
CA THR A 37 -3.93 -21.45 -24.99
C THR A 37 -4.82 -20.51 -25.81
N ARG A 38 -6.06 -20.28 -25.35
CA ARG A 38 -6.97 -19.32 -25.98
C ARG A 38 -6.45 -17.90 -25.99
N ILE A 39 -5.47 -17.60 -25.15
CA ILE A 39 -4.84 -16.28 -24.94
C ILE A 39 -3.59 -16.14 -25.82
N ALA A 40 -3.38 -17.05 -26.77
CA ALA A 40 -2.21 -17.05 -27.64
C ALA A 40 -2.05 -15.73 -28.41
N PRO A 41 -0.78 -15.30 -28.66
CA PRO A 41 -0.50 -14.10 -29.43
C PRO A 41 -1.17 -14.16 -30.80
N GLY A 42 -1.91 -13.14 -31.19
CA GLY A 42 -2.59 -13.04 -32.49
C GLY A 42 -4.12 -13.04 -32.44
N ASN A 43 -4.74 -13.24 -31.30
CA ASN A 43 -6.14 -12.96 -31.09
C ASN A 43 -6.30 -11.47 -30.74
N GLU A 44 -6.70 -10.67 -31.72
CA GLU A 44 -6.84 -9.20 -31.60
C GLU A 44 -7.78 -8.75 -30.46
N ASP A 45 -8.70 -9.61 -30.04
CA ASP A 45 -9.67 -9.32 -28.96
C ASP A 45 -9.12 -9.46 -27.53
N GLN A 46 -7.85 -9.89 -27.36
CA GLN A 46 -7.25 -10.16 -26.04
C GLN A 46 -5.83 -9.57 -25.89
N ASP A 47 -5.59 -8.44 -26.52
CA ASP A 47 -4.27 -7.81 -26.41
C ASP A 47 -4.08 -7.19 -25.02
N ILE A 48 -3.28 -7.88 -24.21
CA ILE A 48 -2.85 -7.37 -22.90
C ILE A 48 -1.86 -6.23 -23.15
N PRO A 49 -2.08 -5.03 -22.60
CA PRO A 49 -1.20 -3.90 -22.82
C PRO A 49 0.23 -4.16 -22.31
N ALA A 50 1.20 -3.47 -22.90
CA ALA A 50 2.58 -3.54 -22.46
C ALA A 50 2.71 -3.14 -20.98
N GLY A 51 3.57 -3.85 -20.23
CA GLY A 51 3.77 -3.59 -18.80
C GLY A 51 2.63 -4.06 -17.89
N ALA A 52 1.67 -4.82 -18.39
CA ALA A 52 0.50 -5.25 -17.62
C ALA A 52 0.86 -5.96 -16.32
N LEU A 53 1.82 -6.90 -16.34
CA LEU A 53 2.23 -7.62 -15.14
C LEU A 53 2.75 -6.66 -14.06
N VAL A 54 3.60 -5.72 -14.43
CA VAL A 54 4.15 -4.72 -13.49
C VAL A 54 3.04 -3.82 -12.96
N ALA A 55 2.14 -3.37 -13.83
CA ALA A 55 1.00 -2.54 -13.44
C ALA A 55 0.07 -3.25 -12.43
N PHE A 56 -0.23 -4.53 -12.65
CA PHE A 56 -1.04 -5.32 -11.72
C PHE A 56 -0.34 -5.56 -10.39
N VAL A 57 0.96 -5.84 -10.40
CA VAL A 57 1.74 -5.98 -9.17
C VAL A 57 1.74 -4.67 -8.38
N GLN A 58 1.98 -3.53 -9.03
CA GLN A 58 1.93 -2.22 -8.37
C GLN A 58 0.56 -1.93 -7.76
N LYS A 59 -0.52 -2.19 -8.49
CA LYS A 59 -1.87 -2.02 -7.97
C LYS A 59 -2.18 -2.97 -6.81
N GLY A 60 -1.69 -4.20 -6.88
CA GLY A 60 -1.80 -5.15 -5.78
C GLY A 60 -1.09 -4.66 -4.53
N LEU A 61 0.13 -4.11 -4.65
CA LEU A 61 0.85 -3.52 -3.52
C LEU A 61 0.14 -2.30 -2.95
N GLN A 62 -0.40 -1.42 -3.80
CA GLN A 62 -1.20 -0.27 -3.37
C GLN A 62 -2.48 -0.71 -2.62
N TYR A 63 -3.12 -1.77 -3.09
CA TYR A 63 -4.29 -2.33 -2.42
C TYR A 63 -3.94 -2.88 -1.04
N LEU A 64 -2.83 -3.61 -0.90
CA LEU A 64 -2.34 -4.12 0.39
C LEU A 64 -1.99 -2.98 1.35
N GLU A 65 -1.39 -1.90 0.85
CA GLU A 65 -1.12 -0.70 1.64
C GLU A 65 -2.40 -0.03 2.13
N LEU A 66 -3.38 0.10 1.25
CA LEU A 66 -4.70 0.64 1.61
C LEU A 66 -5.38 -0.26 2.65
N GLU A 67 -5.42 -1.56 2.42
CA GLU A 67 -6.02 -2.54 3.34
C GLU A 67 -5.35 -2.53 4.72
N ALA A 68 -4.02 -2.39 4.77
CA ALA A 68 -3.29 -2.26 6.03
C ALA A 68 -3.61 -0.96 6.79
N ASN A 69 -3.96 0.10 6.07
CA ASN A 69 -4.32 1.39 6.64
C ASN A 69 -5.80 1.50 7.03
N LEU A 70 -6.67 0.64 6.51
CA LEU A 70 -8.06 0.59 6.94
C LEU A 70 -8.13 0.14 8.39
N ASN A 71 -8.81 0.92 9.21
CA ASN A 71 -9.07 0.55 10.59
C ASN A 71 -10.14 -0.54 10.61
N ASP A 72 -9.87 -1.65 11.29
CA ASP A 72 -10.86 -2.69 11.62
C ASP A 72 -11.92 -2.23 12.65
N ASN A 73 -12.04 -0.93 12.88
CA ASN A 73 -13.08 -0.35 13.75
C ASN A 73 -14.46 -0.36 13.08
N GLY A 74 -14.85 -1.54 12.56
CA GLY A 74 -16.24 -1.89 12.31
C GLY A 74 -16.98 -2.24 13.60
N GLY A 75 -16.63 -1.64 14.73
CA GLY A 75 -17.26 -1.81 16.04
C GLY A 75 -18.14 -0.61 16.34
N GLU A 76 -19.45 -0.81 16.20
CA GLU A 76 -20.55 -0.23 16.98
C GLU A 76 -20.20 0.98 17.86
N ASN A 77 -20.15 2.17 17.29
CA ASN A 77 -20.65 3.39 17.88
C ASN A 77 -20.60 4.47 16.80
N GLY A 78 -21.68 4.45 15.99
CA GLY A 78 -21.96 5.52 15.06
C GLY A 78 -22.32 6.78 15.82
N GLU A 79 -21.57 7.81 15.58
CA GLU A 79 -22.06 9.19 15.56
C GLU A 79 -21.10 10.00 14.71
N GLY A 80 -21.50 10.21 13.46
CA GLY A 80 -21.29 11.41 12.65
C GLY A 80 -19.94 12.12 12.72
N LYS A 81 -18.81 11.43 12.43
CA LYS A 81 -17.58 12.12 12.02
C LYS A 81 -17.32 11.81 10.55
N ASN A 82 -17.11 12.89 9.78
CA ASN A 82 -16.81 12.83 8.35
C ASN A 82 -15.59 11.92 8.14
N GLU A 83 -15.85 10.71 7.63
CA GLU A 83 -14.85 9.65 7.43
C GLU A 83 -13.80 10.01 6.36
N GLU A 84 -14.05 11.04 5.55
CA GLU A 84 -13.18 11.45 4.46
C GLU A 84 -11.97 12.30 4.90
N GLU A 85 -12.03 13.01 6.03
CA GLU A 85 -10.92 13.87 6.49
C GLU A 85 -9.87 13.13 7.34
N ASP A 86 -10.21 11.97 7.92
CA ASP A 86 -9.30 11.25 8.84
C ASP A 86 -8.35 10.25 8.15
N ILE A 87 -8.61 9.86 6.91
CA ILE A 87 -7.79 8.88 6.19
C ILE A 87 -6.45 9.49 5.78
N ASP A 88 -6.44 10.70 5.25
CA ASP A 88 -5.21 11.36 4.78
C ASP A 88 -4.28 11.79 5.92
N ALA A 89 -4.81 12.19 7.06
CA ALA A 89 -4.01 12.68 8.18
C ALA A 89 -3.25 11.57 8.94
N ASN A 90 -3.75 10.33 8.87
CA ASN A 90 -3.20 9.17 9.59
C ASN A 90 -2.69 8.05 8.67
N PHE A 91 -2.61 8.30 7.36
CA PHE A 91 -2.12 7.32 6.41
C PHE A 91 -0.63 7.03 6.63
N SER A 92 -0.28 5.76 6.88
CA SER A 92 1.11 5.32 7.05
C SER A 92 1.62 4.69 5.76
N VAL A 93 2.55 5.37 5.11
CA VAL A 93 3.20 4.84 3.91
C VAL A 93 4.08 3.65 4.27
N LEU A 94 3.88 2.54 3.56
CA LEU A 94 4.64 1.30 3.73
C LEU A 94 5.70 1.17 2.63
N THR A 95 6.82 0.54 2.96
CA THR A 95 7.83 0.27 1.93
C THR A 95 7.43 -0.92 1.07
N ALA A 96 7.87 -0.93 -0.19
CA ALA A 96 7.64 -2.08 -1.08
C ALA A 96 8.16 -3.40 -0.47
N ARG A 97 9.27 -3.33 0.27
CA ARG A 97 9.84 -4.48 0.98
C ARG A 97 8.89 -5.00 2.07
N ASP A 98 8.27 -4.11 2.85
CA ASP A 98 7.30 -4.50 3.87
C ASP A 98 6.09 -5.19 3.23
N LEU A 99 5.54 -4.58 2.17
CA LEU A 99 4.38 -5.09 1.44
C LEU A 99 4.63 -6.46 0.79
N LEU A 100 5.85 -6.70 0.29
CA LEU A 100 6.21 -7.98 -0.34
C LEU A 100 6.55 -9.10 0.66
N SER A 101 7.01 -8.74 1.86
CA SER A 101 7.56 -9.71 2.81
C SER A 101 6.66 -10.04 3.99
N LYS A 102 5.62 -9.26 4.25
CA LYS A 102 4.77 -9.39 5.43
C LYS A 102 3.32 -9.72 5.08
N PRO A 103 2.65 -10.58 5.84
CA PRO A 103 1.22 -10.80 5.71
C PRO A 103 0.43 -9.55 6.16
N VAL A 104 -0.81 -9.43 5.71
CA VAL A 104 -1.69 -8.27 5.97
C VAL A 104 -1.82 -7.96 7.46
N ASP A 105 -1.95 -8.96 8.31
CA ASP A 105 -2.07 -8.76 9.76
C ASP A 105 -0.82 -8.10 10.36
N ALA A 106 0.37 -8.50 9.90
CA ALA A 106 1.63 -7.88 10.31
C ALA A 106 1.77 -6.44 9.79
N LEU A 107 1.26 -6.16 8.60
CA LEU A 107 1.21 -4.81 8.05
C LEU A 107 0.26 -3.91 8.85
N LYS A 108 -0.92 -4.41 9.22
CA LYS A 108 -1.87 -3.70 10.11
C LYS A 108 -1.24 -3.39 11.47
N ALA A 109 -0.55 -4.35 12.07
CA ALA A 109 0.18 -4.14 13.34
C ALA A 109 1.27 -3.08 13.21
N LEU A 110 2.01 -3.07 12.09
CA LEU A 110 3.05 -2.08 11.82
C LEU A 110 2.46 -0.67 11.67
N VAL A 111 1.37 -0.54 10.93
CA VAL A 111 0.65 0.74 10.76
C VAL A 111 0.14 1.25 12.11
N LYS A 112 -0.48 0.38 12.91
CA LYS A 112 -0.97 0.72 14.24
C LYS A 112 0.15 1.22 15.15
N SER A 113 1.27 0.51 15.21
CA SER A 113 2.45 0.91 15.99
C SER A 113 2.99 2.28 15.57
N ARG A 114 3.09 2.55 14.27
CA ARG A 114 3.54 3.86 13.76
C ARG A 114 2.60 4.99 14.12
N ARG A 115 1.29 4.74 14.09
CA ARG A 115 0.27 5.71 14.50
C ARG A 115 0.33 6.02 15.98
N GLU A 116 0.51 5.02 16.83
CA GLU A 116 0.67 5.18 18.27
C GLU A 116 1.92 6.00 18.61
N MET A 117 3.06 5.71 17.98
CA MET A 117 4.28 6.52 18.15
C MET A 117 4.10 7.96 17.71
N SER A 118 3.50 8.20 16.55
CA SER A 118 3.22 9.55 16.06
C SER A 118 2.25 10.32 16.97
N ALA A 119 1.26 9.65 17.54
CA ALA A 119 0.31 10.26 18.48
C ALA A 119 0.98 10.64 19.82
N GLU A 120 1.91 9.81 20.31
CA GLU A 120 2.70 10.12 21.49
C GLU A 120 3.67 11.29 21.27
N GLU A 121 4.33 11.33 20.11
CA GLU A 121 5.19 12.46 19.75
C GLU A 121 4.40 13.77 19.67
N ARG A 122 3.20 13.75 19.09
CA ARG A 122 2.30 14.92 19.08
C ARG A 122 1.87 15.33 20.46
N LYS A 123 1.53 14.39 21.34
CA LYS A 123 1.17 14.70 22.74
C LYS A 123 2.32 15.35 23.49
N ARG A 124 3.55 14.83 23.35
CA ARG A 124 4.75 15.40 23.94
C ARG A 124 5.01 16.83 23.44
N ALA A 125 4.87 17.06 22.14
CA ALA A 125 5.06 18.38 21.56
C ALA A 125 4.02 19.40 22.10
N ILE A 126 2.76 19.02 22.23
CA ILE A 126 1.70 19.86 22.82
C ILE A 126 2.00 20.16 24.29
N GLU A 127 2.40 19.17 25.07
CA GLU A 127 2.73 19.32 26.47
C GLU A 127 3.95 20.25 26.69
N GLU A 128 4.98 20.13 25.84
CA GLU A 128 6.13 21.02 25.85
C GLU A 128 5.74 22.47 25.54
N GLU A 129 4.87 22.67 24.54
CA GLU A 129 4.39 24.01 24.17
C GLU A 129 3.53 24.63 25.28
N GLU A 130 2.63 23.86 25.91
CA GLU A 130 1.85 24.32 27.05
C GLU A 130 2.73 24.71 28.24
N ASN A 131 3.75 23.91 28.54
CA ASN A 131 4.68 24.19 29.63
C ASN A 131 5.53 25.45 29.34
N ALA A 132 5.96 25.64 28.09
CA ALA A 132 6.67 26.86 27.67
C ALA A 132 5.77 28.11 27.79
N LEU A 133 4.51 27.98 27.43
CA LEU A 133 3.53 29.07 27.56
C LEU A 133 3.26 29.43 29.03
N LYS A 134 3.10 28.43 29.90
CA LYS A 134 2.96 28.64 31.35
C LYS A 134 4.14 29.38 31.97
N ARG A 135 5.38 28.99 31.59
CA ARG A 135 6.60 29.68 32.05
C ARG A 135 6.63 31.15 31.62
N LYS A 136 6.32 31.42 30.35
CA LYS A 136 6.25 32.80 29.84
C LYS A 136 5.18 33.64 30.56
N LEU A 137 4.05 33.05 30.93
CA LEU A 137 2.98 33.72 31.63
C LEU A 137 3.40 34.06 33.08
N GLU A 138 4.07 33.15 33.78
CA GLU A 138 4.62 33.37 35.12
C GLU A 138 5.69 34.47 35.14
N GLU A 139 6.61 34.47 34.14
CA GLU A 139 7.61 35.51 33.97
C GLU A 139 6.97 36.89 33.78
N ARG A 140 5.93 36.98 32.94
CA ARG A 140 5.19 38.22 32.75
C ARG A 140 4.48 38.70 34.04
N LYS A 141 3.91 37.79 34.81
CA LYS A 141 3.30 38.13 36.10
C LYS A 141 4.33 38.63 37.11
N LYS A 142 5.53 38.04 37.15
CA LYS A 142 6.63 38.51 38.02
C LYS A 142 7.21 39.85 37.56
N ALA A 143 7.26 40.13 36.26
CA ALA A 143 7.71 41.40 35.73
C ALA A 143 6.71 42.56 35.88
N ALA A 144 5.43 42.25 36.10
CA ALA A 144 4.36 43.24 36.32
C ALA A 144 4.13 43.60 37.80
N MET A 145 4.82 42.92 38.71
CA MET A 145 4.86 43.26 40.15
C MET A 145 6.03 44.17 40.46
#